data_a51f70505779d40314a612a975febc42
#
_entry.id   a51f70505779d40314a612a975febc42
#
_cell.length_a   1.000
_cell.length_b   1.000
_cell.length_c   1.000
_cell.angle_alpha   90.00
_cell.angle_beta   90.00
_cell.angle_gamma   90.00
#
_symmetry.space_group_name_H-M   'P 1'
#
loop_
_entity.id
_entity.type
_entity.pdbx_description
1 polymer ?
#
loop_
_entity_poly.entity_id
_entity_poly.type
_entity_poly.pdbx_seq_one_letter_code
_entity_poly.pdbx_strand_id
1 'polypeptide(L)'
;MDVLHVGSVLAGLILLCIGGYAIVSGGVSLAKKLRISSMIIGLTVVAYGTSTPELAASLLAAFNSHTELILGNIVGSNISNVGMVIGISAIFAPLLISKITVSRWIPIMIGVSLLVVAMSYDGEISQIDGIIPVSYTHLTLPTKA
;
A
#
# COMPACT_ATOMS: atom_id res chain seq x y z
N MET A 1 -6.06 -1.29 30.59
CA MET A 1 -6.57 -0.80 29.29
C MET A 1 -7.97 -0.26 29.54
N ASP A 2 -8.17 1.03 29.33
CA ASP A 2 -9.44 1.66 29.63
C ASP A 2 -10.47 1.28 28.55
N VAL A 3 -11.73 1.10 28.99
CA VAL A 3 -12.86 0.75 28.11
C VAL A 3 -12.96 1.71 26.91
N LEU A 4 -12.55 2.96 27.13
CA LEU A 4 -12.51 4.00 26.08
C LEU A 4 -11.52 3.65 24.96
N HIS A 5 -10.34 3.13 25.29
CA HIS A 5 -9.32 2.73 24.30
C HIS A 5 -9.79 1.51 23.48
N VAL A 6 -10.41 0.54 24.13
CA VAL A 6 -10.98 -0.62 23.42
C VAL A 6 -12.10 -0.18 22.48
N GLY A 7 -12.98 0.69 22.96
CA GLY A 7 -14.06 1.26 22.13
C GLY A 7 -13.55 2.02 20.92
N SER A 8 -12.51 2.84 21.07
CA SER A 8 -11.92 3.58 19.94
C SER A 8 -11.25 2.67 18.91
N VAL A 9 -10.57 1.60 19.33
CA VAL A 9 -9.98 0.59 18.43
C VAL A 9 -11.07 -0.13 17.64
N LEU A 10 -12.13 -0.59 18.31
CA LEU A 10 -13.24 -1.27 17.63
C LEU A 10 -13.94 -0.34 16.62
N ALA A 11 -14.21 0.91 17.01
CA ALA A 11 -14.79 1.90 16.12
C ALA A 11 -13.88 2.17 14.91
N GLY A 12 -12.57 2.29 15.12
CA GLY A 12 -11.59 2.44 14.04
C GLY A 12 -11.59 1.27 13.06
N LEU A 13 -11.63 0.02 13.57
CA LEU A 13 -11.71 -1.17 12.72
C LEU A 13 -12.99 -1.21 11.88
N ILE A 14 -14.13 -0.86 12.47
CA ILE A 14 -15.42 -0.80 11.75
C ILE A 14 -15.35 0.26 10.64
N LEU A 15 -14.83 1.45 10.94
CA LEU A 15 -14.66 2.52 9.96
C LEU A 15 -13.71 2.13 8.82
N LEU A 16 -12.62 1.42 9.13
CA LEU A 16 -11.71 0.90 8.11
C LEU A 16 -12.39 -0.14 7.21
N CYS A 17 -13.20 -1.04 7.75
CA CYS A 17 -13.95 -2.01 6.96
C CYS A 17 -14.98 -1.33 6.04
N ILE A 18 -15.71 -0.35 6.56
CA ILE A 18 -16.70 0.42 5.77
C ILE A 18 -15.99 1.24 4.68
N GLY A 19 -14.89 1.91 5.03
CA GLY A 19 -14.08 2.70 4.09
C GLY A 19 -13.48 1.82 2.99
N GLY A 20 -12.89 0.68 3.34
CA GLY A 20 -12.34 -0.28 2.39
C GLY A 20 -13.40 -0.81 1.42
N TYR A 21 -14.57 -1.19 1.92
CA TYR A 21 -15.70 -1.59 1.08
C TYR A 21 -16.15 -0.46 0.14
N ALA A 22 -16.26 0.76 0.63
CA ALA A 22 -16.66 1.92 -0.16
C ALA A 22 -15.64 2.23 -1.29
N ILE A 23 -14.33 2.15 -0.99
CA ILE A 23 -13.27 2.37 -1.98
C ILE A 23 -13.32 1.29 -3.07
N VAL A 24 -13.42 0.02 -2.70
CA VAL A 24 -13.47 -1.09 -3.68
C VAL A 24 -14.73 -1.00 -4.54
N SER A 25 -15.90 -0.85 -3.94
CA SER A 25 -17.17 -0.77 -4.68
C SER A 25 -17.27 0.48 -5.56
N GLY A 26 -16.81 1.62 -5.05
CA GLY A 26 -16.69 2.87 -5.79
C GLY A 26 -15.72 2.77 -6.96
N GLY A 27 -14.54 2.17 -6.74
CA GLY A 27 -13.53 1.92 -7.77
C GLY A 27 -14.06 1.03 -8.90
N VAL A 28 -14.73 -0.08 -8.56
CA VAL A 28 -15.36 -0.97 -9.57
C VAL A 28 -16.44 -0.24 -10.36
N SER A 29 -17.27 0.55 -9.70
CA SER A 29 -18.32 1.35 -10.35
C SER A 29 -17.72 2.39 -11.30
N LEU A 30 -16.65 3.06 -10.89
CA LEU A 30 -15.93 4.03 -11.70
C LEU A 30 -15.28 3.37 -12.93
N ALA A 31 -14.65 2.19 -12.76
CA ALA A 31 -14.10 1.42 -13.86
C ALA A 31 -15.14 1.12 -14.95
N LYS A 32 -16.32 0.63 -14.52
CA LYS A 32 -17.43 0.34 -15.43
C LYS A 32 -17.93 1.59 -16.16
N LYS A 33 -18.06 2.72 -15.44
CA LYS A 33 -18.54 3.99 -16.00
C LYS A 33 -17.58 4.60 -17.00
N LEU A 34 -16.28 4.50 -16.73
CA LEU A 34 -15.22 5.04 -17.59
C LEU A 34 -14.76 4.07 -18.68
N ARG A 35 -15.32 2.85 -18.72
CA ARG A 35 -14.93 1.77 -19.65
C ARG A 35 -13.44 1.42 -19.62
N ILE A 36 -12.81 1.56 -18.47
CA ILE A 36 -11.42 1.17 -18.23
C ILE A 36 -11.35 -0.16 -17.47
N SER A 37 -10.22 -0.85 -17.60
CA SER A 37 -10.09 -2.15 -16.95
C SER A 37 -10.13 -2.02 -15.41
N SER A 38 -10.77 -2.97 -14.75
CA SER A 38 -10.81 -3.04 -13.28
C SER A 38 -9.39 -3.16 -12.68
N MET A 39 -8.44 -3.70 -13.46
CA MET A 39 -7.04 -3.77 -13.05
C MET A 39 -6.40 -2.39 -12.91
N ILE A 40 -6.67 -1.46 -13.85
CA ILE A 40 -6.14 -0.09 -13.78
C ILE A 40 -6.71 0.64 -12.55
N ILE A 41 -8.02 0.53 -12.31
CA ILE A 41 -8.65 1.14 -11.12
C ILE A 41 -8.12 0.50 -9.83
N GLY A 42 -7.90 -0.82 -9.82
CA GLY A 42 -7.28 -1.51 -8.68
C GLY A 42 -5.87 -1.01 -8.38
N LEU A 43 -5.04 -0.86 -9.41
CA LEU A 43 -3.66 -0.38 -9.29
C LEU A 43 -3.55 1.12 -8.96
N THR A 44 -4.60 1.89 -9.18
CA THR A 44 -4.62 3.34 -8.92
C THR A 44 -5.54 3.67 -7.76
N VAL A 45 -6.82 3.86 -8.01
CA VAL A 45 -7.80 4.37 -7.02
C VAL A 45 -7.86 3.49 -5.77
N VAL A 46 -7.95 2.16 -5.95
CA VAL A 46 -8.05 1.24 -4.81
C VAL A 46 -6.73 1.19 -4.05
N ALA A 47 -5.59 1.08 -4.75
CA ALA A 47 -4.28 1.02 -4.11
C ALA A 47 -3.98 2.30 -3.32
N TYR A 48 -4.18 3.49 -3.91
CA TYR A 48 -4.02 4.75 -3.18
C TYR A 48 -5.00 4.87 -2.00
N GLY A 49 -6.26 4.51 -2.20
CA GLY A 49 -7.27 4.60 -1.16
C GLY A 49 -6.96 3.70 0.05
N THR A 50 -6.52 2.47 -0.19
CA THR A 50 -6.17 1.54 0.88
C THR A 50 -4.86 1.87 1.57
N SER A 51 -3.90 2.53 0.89
CA SER A 51 -2.63 2.96 1.49
C SER A 51 -2.69 4.37 2.12
N THR A 52 -3.82 5.05 2.05
CA THR A 52 -3.98 6.38 2.67
C THR A 52 -3.81 6.35 4.20
N PRO A 53 -4.35 5.38 4.95
CA PRO A 53 -4.13 5.28 6.39
C PRO A 53 -2.65 5.12 6.76
N GLU A 54 -1.91 4.30 6.03
CA GLU A 54 -0.48 4.08 6.24
C GLU A 54 0.33 5.34 5.95
N LEU A 55 -0.03 6.08 4.89
CA LEU A 55 0.58 7.37 4.57
C LEU A 55 0.31 8.38 5.68
N ALA A 56 -0.93 8.48 6.16
CA ALA A 56 -1.30 9.39 7.24
C ALA A 56 -0.55 9.07 8.54
N ALA A 57 -0.46 7.79 8.91
CA ALA A 57 0.28 7.34 10.08
C ALA A 57 1.79 7.68 9.97
N SER A 58 2.39 7.43 8.80
CA SER A 58 3.80 7.76 8.54
C SER A 58 4.07 9.27 8.58
N LEU A 59 3.18 10.09 8.02
CA LEU A 59 3.31 11.56 8.08
C LEU A 59 3.19 12.07 9.52
N LEU A 60 2.23 11.58 10.29
CA LEU A 60 2.09 11.93 11.71
C LEU A 60 3.33 11.51 12.52
N ALA A 61 3.89 10.33 12.26
CA ALA A 61 5.12 9.87 12.88
C ALA A 61 6.30 10.79 12.52
N ALA A 62 6.42 11.21 11.25
CA ALA A 62 7.45 12.14 10.79
C ALA A 62 7.34 13.50 11.49
N PHE A 63 6.14 14.08 11.58
CA PHE A 63 5.93 15.36 12.27
C PHE A 63 6.21 15.30 13.77
N ASN A 64 6.06 14.14 14.38
CA ASN A 64 6.37 13.92 15.81
C ASN A 64 7.79 13.37 16.05
N SER A 65 8.64 13.33 15.03
CA SER A 65 10.03 12.83 15.10
C SER A 65 10.14 11.36 15.53
N HIS A 66 9.13 10.53 15.25
CA HIS A 66 9.12 9.09 15.50
C HIS A 66 9.50 8.33 14.22
N THR A 67 10.75 8.47 13.80
CA THR A 67 11.22 7.94 12.50
C THR A 67 11.21 6.41 12.41
N GLU A 68 11.45 5.71 13.55
CA GLU A 68 11.37 4.25 13.59
C GLU A 68 9.97 3.70 13.27
N LEU A 69 8.92 4.46 13.59
CA LEU A 69 7.54 4.07 13.27
C LEU A 69 7.26 4.12 11.77
N ILE A 70 7.94 5.00 11.04
CA ILE A 70 7.76 5.15 9.59
C ILE A 70 8.24 3.89 8.87
N LEU A 71 9.47 3.46 9.13
CA LEU A 71 10.03 2.25 8.53
C LEU A 71 9.24 1.00 8.94
N GLY A 72 8.90 0.90 10.24
CA GLY A 72 8.08 -0.19 10.75
C GLY A 72 6.71 -0.28 10.07
N ASN A 73 6.05 0.85 9.84
CA ASN A 73 4.76 0.93 9.14
C ASN A 73 4.90 0.50 7.67
N ILE A 74 5.88 1.03 6.94
CA ILE A 74 6.09 0.74 5.51
C ILE A 74 6.47 -0.73 5.29
N VAL A 75 7.48 -1.22 6.01
CA VAL A 75 7.96 -2.60 5.86
C VAL A 75 6.91 -3.59 6.40
N GLY A 76 6.31 -3.28 7.55
CA GLY A 76 5.30 -4.11 8.18
C GLY A 76 4.04 -4.26 7.33
N SER A 77 3.56 -3.19 6.70
CA SER A 77 2.41 -3.26 5.79
C SER A 77 2.71 -4.11 4.55
N ASN A 78 3.91 -4.02 3.98
CA ASN A 78 4.32 -4.87 2.85
C ASN A 78 4.36 -6.36 3.25
N ILE A 79 4.96 -6.69 4.39
CA ILE A 79 5.00 -8.06 4.91
C ILE A 79 3.58 -8.58 5.16
N SER A 80 2.73 -7.77 5.79
CA SER A 80 1.34 -8.12 6.05
C SER A 80 0.55 -8.33 4.76
N ASN A 81 0.70 -7.46 3.78
CA ASN A 81 0.01 -7.58 2.50
C ASN A 81 0.43 -8.83 1.73
N VAL A 82 1.72 -9.18 1.70
CA VAL A 82 2.20 -10.38 1.02
C VAL A 82 1.90 -11.63 1.85
N GLY A 83 2.21 -11.64 3.14
CA GLY A 83 2.06 -12.81 4.00
C GLY A 83 0.61 -13.11 4.38
N MET A 84 -0.07 -12.13 4.96
CA MET A 84 -1.43 -12.32 5.47
C MET A 84 -2.48 -12.15 4.37
N VAL A 85 -2.49 -11.02 3.65
CA VAL A 85 -3.59 -10.75 2.72
C VAL A 85 -3.56 -11.73 1.55
N ILE A 86 -2.44 -11.88 0.88
CA ILE A 86 -2.31 -12.84 -0.24
C ILE A 86 -2.42 -14.27 0.28
N GLY A 87 -1.72 -14.61 1.38
CA GLY A 87 -1.74 -15.96 1.95
C GLY A 87 -3.12 -16.41 2.37
N ILE A 88 -3.84 -15.60 3.14
CA ILE A 88 -5.20 -15.91 3.57
C ILE A 88 -6.15 -15.98 2.37
N SER A 89 -6.06 -15.02 1.43
CA SER A 89 -6.90 -15.04 0.24
C SER A 89 -6.71 -16.31 -0.59
N ALA A 90 -5.47 -16.81 -0.72
CA ALA A 90 -5.15 -18.03 -1.45
C ALA A 90 -5.71 -19.31 -0.78
N ILE A 91 -5.91 -19.30 0.54
CA ILE A 91 -6.57 -20.41 1.27
C ILE A 91 -8.05 -20.51 0.88
N PHE A 92 -8.73 -19.36 0.71
CA PHE A 92 -10.16 -19.35 0.39
C PHE A 92 -10.45 -19.51 -1.10
N ALA A 93 -9.57 -19.04 -1.98
CA ALA A 93 -9.74 -19.15 -3.42
C ALA A 93 -8.39 -19.13 -4.15
N PRO A 94 -8.20 -19.93 -5.22
CA PRO A 94 -7.00 -19.88 -6.03
C PRO A 94 -6.85 -18.51 -6.70
N LEU A 95 -5.68 -17.89 -6.53
CA LEU A 95 -5.37 -16.58 -7.10
C LEU A 95 -4.81 -16.74 -8.52
N LEU A 96 -5.53 -16.23 -9.51
CA LEU A 96 -5.06 -16.19 -10.89
C LEU A 96 -4.13 -14.99 -11.08
N ILE A 97 -2.83 -15.27 -11.21
CA ILE A 97 -1.81 -14.23 -11.40
C ILE A 97 -1.48 -14.11 -12.89
N SER A 98 -1.58 -12.91 -13.44
CA SER A 98 -1.24 -12.66 -14.84
C SER A 98 0.26 -12.78 -15.08
N LYS A 99 0.65 -13.23 -16.30
CA LYS A 99 2.06 -13.30 -16.69
C LYS A 99 2.78 -11.96 -16.58
N ILE A 100 2.10 -10.85 -16.90
CA ILE A 100 2.66 -9.51 -16.79
C ILE A 100 2.94 -9.11 -15.33
N THR A 101 2.12 -9.55 -14.40
CA THR A 101 2.34 -9.33 -12.96
C THR A 101 3.64 -10.00 -12.53
N VAL A 102 3.83 -11.26 -12.89
CA VAL A 102 5.03 -12.03 -12.52
C VAL A 102 6.29 -11.50 -13.20
N SER A 103 6.22 -11.16 -14.50
CA SER A 103 7.39 -10.79 -15.29
C SER A 103 7.79 -9.31 -15.17
N ARG A 104 6.88 -8.45 -14.75
CA ARG A 104 7.12 -7.00 -14.71
C ARG A 104 6.91 -6.41 -13.31
N TRP A 105 5.74 -6.61 -12.71
CA TRP A 105 5.39 -5.89 -11.47
C TRP A 105 6.10 -6.45 -10.23
N ILE A 106 6.24 -7.77 -10.13
CA ILE A 106 6.97 -8.39 -9.02
C ILE A 106 8.47 -8.02 -9.04
N PRO A 107 9.20 -8.08 -10.18
CA PRO A 107 10.58 -7.61 -10.23
C PRO A 107 10.74 -6.12 -9.90
N ILE A 108 9.83 -5.26 -10.35
CA ILE A 108 9.83 -3.85 -9.99
C ILE A 108 9.68 -3.67 -8.48
N MET A 109 8.70 -4.35 -7.86
CA MET A 109 8.48 -4.30 -6.41
C MET A 109 9.73 -4.76 -5.64
N ILE A 110 10.34 -5.86 -6.03
CA ILE A 110 11.58 -6.35 -5.42
C ILE A 110 12.71 -5.33 -5.57
N GLY A 111 12.88 -4.77 -6.77
CA GLY A 111 13.89 -3.74 -7.04
C GLY A 111 13.72 -2.50 -6.17
N VAL A 112 12.51 -1.98 -6.02
CA VAL A 112 12.23 -0.85 -5.13
C VAL A 112 12.48 -1.21 -3.67
N SER A 113 12.11 -2.41 -3.24
CA SER A 113 12.36 -2.86 -1.86
C SER A 113 13.85 -2.95 -1.56
N LEU A 114 14.64 -3.52 -2.48
CA LEU A 114 16.11 -3.58 -2.36
C LEU A 114 16.74 -2.18 -2.38
N LEU A 115 16.22 -1.27 -3.19
CA LEU A 115 16.67 0.12 -3.21
C LEU A 115 16.46 0.79 -1.85
N VAL A 116 15.27 0.65 -1.25
CA VAL A 116 14.98 1.20 0.09
C VAL A 116 15.90 0.61 1.14
N VAL A 117 16.15 -0.69 1.11
CA VAL A 117 17.11 -1.35 2.03
C VAL A 117 18.52 -0.80 1.84
N ALA A 118 18.98 -0.62 0.60
CA ALA A 118 20.30 -0.06 0.31
C ALA A 118 20.44 1.40 0.80
N MET A 119 19.40 2.20 0.66
CA MET A 119 19.36 3.59 1.12
C MET A 119 19.27 3.72 2.64
N SER A 120 18.77 2.69 3.31
CA SER A 120 18.69 2.63 4.78
C SER A 120 19.97 2.07 5.43
N TYR A 121 21.00 1.73 4.65
CA TYR A 121 22.19 1.03 5.14
C TYR A 121 23.02 1.85 6.14
N ASP A 122 23.02 3.16 5.99
CA ASP A 122 23.70 4.09 6.90
C ASP A 122 22.87 4.45 8.14
N GLY A 123 21.65 3.92 8.24
CA GLY A 123 20.71 4.14 9.36
C GLY A 123 19.89 5.42 9.26
N GLU A 124 20.07 6.21 8.20
CA GLU A 124 19.30 7.44 7.96
C GLU A 124 18.76 7.45 6.53
N ILE A 125 17.51 7.89 6.37
CA ILE A 125 16.93 8.17 5.05
C ILE A 125 16.80 9.68 4.91
N SER A 126 17.65 10.27 4.09
CA SER A 126 17.65 11.70 3.83
C SER A 126 16.49 12.12 2.93
N GLN A 127 16.24 13.43 2.82
CA GLN A 127 15.25 13.97 1.89
C GLN A 127 15.53 13.62 0.42
N ILE A 128 16.82 13.55 0.06
CA ILE A 128 17.25 13.17 -1.30
C ILE A 128 16.91 11.70 -1.56
N ASP A 129 17.12 10.83 -0.57
CA ASP A 129 16.79 9.43 -0.64
C ASP A 129 15.28 9.23 -0.87
N GLY A 130 14.44 10.04 -0.25
CA GLY A 130 12.99 10.01 -0.46
C GLY A 130 12.56 10.38 -1.89
N ILE A 131 13.26 11.28 -2.57
CA ILE A 131 12.92 11.73 -3.92
C ILE A 131 13.16 10.61 -4.95
N ILE A 132 14.18 9.78 -4.76
CA ILE A 132 14.56 8.72 -5.72
C ILE A 132 13.43 7.71 -5.94
N PRO A 133 12.87 7.02 -4.91
CA PRO A 133 11.78 6.07 -5.10
C PRO A 133 10.48 6.74 -5.58
N VAL A 134 10.20 7.98 -5.17
CA VAL A 134 9.03 8.73 -5.66
C VAL A 134 9.17 8.98 -7.16
N SER A 135 10.32 9.47 -7.63
CA SER A 135 10.58 9.70 -9.05
C SER A 135 10.51 8.40 -9.85
N TYR A 136 11.08 7.31 -9.34
CA TYR A 136 11.04 6.00 -9.98
C TYR A 136 9.62 5.46 -10.12
N THR A 137 8.80 5.55 -9.07
CA THR A 137 7.40 5.11 -9.13
C THR A 137 6.58 5.93 -10.10
N HIS A 138 6.78 7.24 -10.17
CA HIS A 138 6.12 8.11 -11.15
C HIS A 138 6.51 7.79 -12.59
N LEU A 139 7.76 7.43 -12.85
CA LEU A 139 8.25 7.08 -14.20
C LEU A 139 7.81 5.68 -14.64
N THR A 140 7.58 4.76 -13.69
CA THR A 140 7.24 3.35 -13.99
C THR A 140 5.75 3.08 -13.99
N LEU A 141 4.93 3.94 -13.40
CA LEU A 141 3.48 3.85 -13.53
C LEU A 141 3.09 3.98 -15.01
N PRO A 142 2.26 3.07 -15.55
CA PRO A 142 1.89 3.10 -16.96
C PRO A 142 1.08 4.37 -17.26
N THR A 143 1.74 5.36 -17.86
CA THR A 143 1.10 6.56 -18.41
C THR A 143 0.44 6.30 -19.76
N LYS A 144 0.48 5.04 -20.24
CA LYS A 144 -0.17 4.61 -21.48
C LYS A 144 -1.08 3.41 -21.19
N ALA A 145 -2.36 3.71 -21.06
CA ALA A 145 -3.42 2.74 -21.30
C ALA A 145 -3.63 2.62 -22.81
#